data_01f46b9d64ce0f56b51eda1cd02227e6
#
_entry.id   01f46b9d64ce0f56b51eda1cd02227e6
#
_cell.length_a   1.000
_cell.length_b   1.000
_cell.length_c   1.000
_cell.angle_alpha   90.00
_cell.angle_beta   90.00
_cell.angle_gamma   90.00
#
_symmetry.space_group_name_H-M   'P 1'
#
loop_
_entity.id
_entity.type
_entity.pdbx_description
1 polymer ?
#
loop_
_entity_poly.entity_id
_entity_poly.type
_entity_poly.pdbx_seq_one_letter_code
_entity_poly.pdbx_strand_id
1 'polypeptide(L)'
;MHTFFDALPYSMLLLVVVLPAPVLPAQILPISASPSVQAQSIPEIRPDRQGNYYSNESSVQAKITNSTLAAGSLWRVAVNALNCRRSPSINSGVIRTYLIGELLEVEVYRGGSDEVFVNRLDRKGKPWMPVRGRDIQDVCYVRANSRYIQPFTAR
;
A
#
# COMPACT_ATOMS: atom_id res chain seq x y z
N MET A 1 4.95 74.37 -16.25
CA MET A 1 4.20 74.49 -17.52
C MET A 1 3.11 73.43 -17.41
N HIS A 2 1.98 73.79 -16.92
CA HIS A 2 0.66 74.00 -17.52
C HIS A 2 0.33 72.86 -18.51
N THR A 3 -0.74 72.07 -18.31
CA THR A 3 -2.13 72.48 -18.47
C THR A 3 -3.09 71.45 -17.84
N PHE A 4 -4.06 71.98 -17.17
CA PHE A 4 -5.35 71.46 -16.78
C PHE A 4 -6.18 71.07 -18.03
N PHE A 5 -6.95 69.93 -17.91
CA PHE A 5 -8.20 69.85 -18.64
C PHE A 5 -9.26 69.12 -17.75
N ASP A 6 -10.22 69.95 -17.34
CA ASP A 6 -11.50 69.59 -16.80
C ASP A 6 -12.38 68.94 -17.89
N ALA A 7 -13.13 67.91 -17.55
CA ALA A 7 -14.33 67.55 -18.31
C ALA A 7 -15.31 66.77 -17.43
N LEU A 8 -16.35 67.42 -17.05
CA LEU A 8 -17.75 67.22 -16.72
C LEU A 8 -18.35 65.83 -16.58
N PRO A 9 -19.28 65.67 -15.65
CA PRO A 9 -19.95 64.39 -15.36
C PRO A 9 -21.19 64.19 -16.25
N TYR A 10 -21.28 63.12 -16.95
CA TYR A 10 -22.48 62.62 -17.57
C TYR A 10 -23.30 61.82 -16.54
N SER A 11 -24.35 62.45 -16.05
CA SER A 11 -25.39 61.82 -15.22
C SER A 11 -26.30 60.98 -16.14
N MET A 12 -26.09 59.67 -16.17
CA MET A 12 -26.93 58.74 -16.91
C MET A 12 -27.93 58.11 -15.95
N LEU A 13 -29.15 58.59 -16.06
CA LEU A 13 -30.31 58.11 -15.31
C LEU A 13 -30.66 56.70 -15.82
N LEU A 14 -30.32 55.66 -15.05
CA LEU A 14 -30.70 54.29 -15.35
C LEU A 14 -32.11 54.02 -14.83
N LEU A 15 -33.03 53.89 -15.76
CA LEU A 15 -34.40 53.45 -15.51
C LEU A 15 -34.37 51.95 -15.17
N VAL A 16 -34.57 51.60 -13.90
CA VAL A 16 -34.67 50.18 -13.45
C VAL A 16 -36.11 49.68 -13.76
N VAL A 17 -36.22 48.90 -14.80
CA VAL A 17 -37.42 48.15 -15.08
C VAL A 17 -37.43 46.85 -14.22
N VAL A 18 -38.24 46.83 -13.20
CA VAL A 18 -38.43 45.62 -12.38
C VAL A 18 -39.41 44.69 -13.11
N LEU A 19 -38.89 43.62 -13.71
CA LEU A 19 -39.73 42.57 -14.28
C LEU A 19 -40.05 41.54 -13.16
N PRO A 20 -41.29 41.06 -13.05
CA PRO A 20 -41.61 40.00 -12.12
C PRO A 20 -40.96 38.70 -12.53
N ALA A 21 -40.20 38.08 -11.59
CA ALA A 21 -39.57 36.81 -11.80
C ALA A 21 -40.59 35.68 -11.93
N PRO A 22 -40.47 34.78 -12.92
CA PRO A 22 -41.29 33.59 -12.99
C PRO A 22 -40.99 32.65 -11.82
N VAL A 23 -42.02 32.26 -11.10
CA VAL A 23 -41.93 31.21 -10.05
C VAL A 23 -41.77 29.86 -10.76
N LEU A 24 -40.58 29.34 -10.75
CA LEU A 24 -40.29 28.00 -11.23
C LEU A 24 -40.72 26.97 -10.17
N PRO A 25 -41.45 25.88 -10.57
CA PRO A 25 -41.73 24.80 -9.64
C PRO A 25 -40.46 24.14 -9.17
N ALA A 26 -40.33 23.92 -7.86
CA ALA A 26 -39.24 23.21 -7.24
C ALA A 26 -39.17 21.79 -7.80
N GLN A 27 -38.20 21.51 -8.65
CA GLN A 27 -37.92 20.15 -9.09
C GLN A 27 -37.17 19.44 -7.95
N ILE A 28 -37.86 18.45 -7.37
CA ILE A 28 -37.25 17.51 -6.43
C ILE A 28 -36.29 16.64 -7.23
N LEU A 29 -35.00 16.95 -7.15
CA LEU A 29 -33.96 16.10 -7.73
C LEU A 29 -33.94 14.77 -6.98
N PRO A 30 -33.92 13.62 -7.67
CA PRO A 30 -33.76 12.34 -7.02
C PRO A 30 -32.37 12.34 -6.30
N ILE A 31 -32.41 11.97 -5.03
CA ILE A 31 -31.18 11.75 -4.24
C ILE A 31 -30.39 10.64 -4.95
N SER A 32 -29.32 11.01 -5.66
CA SER A 32 -28.42 10.05 -6.23
C SER A 32 -27.84 9.21 -5.09
N ALA A 33 -28.21 7.93 -5.07
CA ALA A 33 -27.60 6.97 -4.17
C ALA A 33 -26.08 7.01 -4.41
N SER A 34 -25.33 7.38 -3.39
CA SER A 34 -23.86 7.32 -3.44
C SER A 34 -23.43 5.91 -3.84
N PRO A 35 -22.52 5.74 -4.80
CA PRO A 35 -21.99 4.42 -5.12
C PRO A 35 -21.38 3.86 -3.84
N SER A 36 -21.89 2.72 -3.39
CA SER A 36 -21.26 1.95 -2.31
C SER A 36 -19.85 1.64 -2.76
N VAL A 37 -18.86 2.17 -2.06
CA VAL A 37 -17.46 1.77 -2.22
C VAL A 37 -17.40 0.28 -1.91
N GLN A 38 -17.39 -0.54 -2.94
CA GLN A 38 -17.10 -1.97 -2.78
C GLN A 38 -15.69 -2.06 -2.23
N ALA A 39 -15.58 -2.54 -0.99
CA ALA A 39 -14.29 -2.90 -0.42
C ALA A 39 -13.66 -3.92 -1.38
N GLN A 40 -12.63 -3.49 -2.11
CA GLN A 40 -11.85 -4.39 -2.95
C GLN A 40 -11.24 -5.41 -2.00
N SER A 41 -11.70 -6.65 -2.08
CA SER A 41 -11.11 -7.76 -1.35
C SER A 41 -9.67 -7.91 -1.84
N ILE A 42 -8.71 -7.68 -0.94
CA ILE A 42 -7.29 -7.95 -1.21
C ILE A 42 -7.22 -9.42 -1.62
N PRO A 43 -6.64 -9.75 -2.78
CA PRO A 43 -6.58 -11.12 -3.25
C PRO A 43 -5.88 -11.98 -2.19
N GLU A 44 -6.54 -13.06 -1.76
CA GLU A 44 -5.98 -14.00 -0.82
C GLU A 44 -4.75 -14.66 -1.47
N ILE A 45 -3.59 -14.52 -0.85
CA ILE A 45 -2.36 -15.11 -1.36
C ILE A 45 -2.41 -16.61 -1.15
N ARG A 46 -2.37 -17.34 -2.25
CA ARG A 46 -2.35 -18.79 -2.25
C ARG A 46 -1.00 -19.32 -2.69
N PRO A 47 -0.51 -20.38 -2.04
CA PRO A 47 0.69 -21.07 -2.50
C PRO A 47 0.40 -21.87 -3.77
N ASP A 48 1.44 -22.18 -4.54
CA ASP A 48 1.34 -23.11 -5.65
C ASP A 48 1.07 -24.56 -5.15
N ARG A 49 0.96 -25.52 -6.07
CA ARG A 49 0.71 -26.94 -5.74
C ARG A 49 1.84 -27.55 -4.88
N GLN A 50 3.03 -26.97 -4.88
CA GLN A 50 4.16 -27.40 -4.05
C GLN A 50 4.26 -26.60 -2.74
N GLY A 51 3.32 -25.72 -2.49
CA GLY A 51 3.27 -24.88 -1.30
C GLY A 51 4.13 -23.62 -1.39
N ASN A 52 4.66 -23.25 -2.56
CA ASN A 52 5.54 -22.10 -2.70
C ASN A 52 4.73 -20.80 -2.84
N TYR A 53 5.19 -19.76 -2.15
CA TYR A 53 4.69 -18.39 -2.31
C TYR A 53 5.67 -17.59 -3.15
N TYR A 54 5.26 -17.18 -4.33
CA TYR A 54 6.07 -16.32 -5.20
C TYR A 54 5.85 -14.84 -4.91
N SER A 55 4.67 -14.46 -4.41
CA SER A 55 4.42 -13.14 -3.81
C SER A 55 4.65 -13.19 -2.31
N ASN A 56 5.03 -12.05 -1.72
CA ASN A 56 5.18 -11.88 -0.28
C ASN A 56 4.16 -10.88 0.31
N GLU A 57 3.17 -10.50 -0.47
CA GLU A 57 2.06 -9.67 0.00
C GLU A 57 1.17 -10.45 0.96
N SER A 58 0.70 -9.84 2.03
CA SER A 58 -0.32 -10.39 2.91
C SER A 58 -1.39 -9.32 3.21
N SER A 59 -2.55 -9.76 3.69
CA SER A 59 -3.65 -8.85 4.03
C SER A 59 -3.32 -7.89 5.19
N VAL A 60 -2.28 -8.19 5.96
CA VAL A 60 -1.87 -7.37 7.10
C VAL A 60 -0.48 -6.80 6.84
N GLN A 61 -0.40 -5.48 6.91
CA GLN A 61 0.86 -4.76 6.82
C GLN A 61 1.47 -4.57 8.20
N ALA A 62 2.79 -4.58 8.28
CA ALA A 62 3.50 -4.20 9.50
C ALA A 62 3.27 -2.70 9.78
N LYS A 63 3.12 -2.33 11.05
CA LYS A 63 3.01 -0.92 11.42
C LYS A 63 4.34 -0.23 11.22
N ILE A 64 4.31 0.85 10.46
CA ILE A 64 5.48 1.72 10.28
C ILE A 64 5.66 2.51 11.56
N THR A 65 6.76 2.28 12.26
CA THR A 65 7.12 3.03 13.47
C THR A 65 7.97 4.28 13.17
N ASN A 66 8.62 4.33 12.02
CA ASN A 66 9.43 5.47 11.58
C ASN A 66 9.21 5.74 10.09
N SER A 67 8.96 7.00 9.75
CA SER A 67 8.52 7.49 8.44
C SER A 67 9.44 7.24 7.24
N THR A 68 10.61 6.66 7.42
CA THR A 68 11.60 6.47 6.35
C THR A 68 11.64 5.08 5.75
N LEU A 69 10.97 4.09 6.37
CA LEU A 69 11.00 2.69 5.96
C LEU A 69 9.57 2.15 5.93
N ALA A 70 9.06 1.90 4.72
CA ALA A 70 7.81 1.15 4.58
C ALA A 70 8.07 -0.28 5.08
N ALA A 71 7.37 -0.68 6.13
CA ALA A 71 7.29 -2.07 6.50
C ALA A 71 6.35 -2.77 5.51
N GLY A 72 6.76 -3.93 5.02
CA GLY A 72 5.95 -4.77 4.15
C GLY A 72 4.93 -5.60 4.91
N SER A 73 4.45 -6.64 4.28
CA SER A 73 3.44 -7.55 4.84
C SER A 73 3.94 -8.33 6.04
N LEU A 74 3.01 -8.76 6.88
CA LEU A 74 3.28 -9.64 8.02
C LEU A 74 3.03 -11.11 7.66
N TRP A 75 3.94 -11.96 8.08
CA TRP A 75 3.85 -13.41 7.95
C TRP A 75 4.12 -14.08 9.30
N ARG A 76 3.67 -15.31 9.49
CA ARG A 76 3.86 -16.07 10.71
C ARG A 76 4.68 -17.32 10.43
N VAL A 77 5.60 -17.64 11.32
CA VAL A 77 6.35 -18.91 11.29
C VAL A 77 5.45 -20.07 11.70
N ALA A 78 5.44 -21.12 10.89
CA ALA A 78 4.59 -22.32 11.05
C ALA A 78 5.37 -23.57 11.53
N VAL A 79 6.69 -23.47 11.72
CA VAL A 79 7.55 -24.59 12.17
C VAL A 79 8.30 -24.23 13.45
N ASN A 80 8.75 -25.24 14.19
CA ASN A 80 9.44 -25.02 15.46
C ASN A 80 10.69 -24.13 15.35
N ALA A 81 11.44 -24.28 14.24
CA ALA A 81 12.61 -23.45 13.95
C ALA A 81 12.72 -23.19 12.46
N LEU A 82 12.82 -21.91 12.09
CA LEU A 82 12.99 -21.45 10.71
C LEU A 82 14.28 -20.66 10.57
N ASN A 83 15.21 -21.19 9.82
CA ASN A 83 16.47 -20.50 9.55
C ASN A 83 16.26 -19.36 8.56
N CYS A 84 16.72 -18.17 8.94
CA CYS A 84 16.84 -17.02 8.07
C CYS A 84 18.31 -16.88 7.61
N ARG A 85 18.51 -16.85 6.30
CA ARG A 85 19.82 -16.99 5.67
C ARG A 85 20.29 -15.71 5.01
N ARG A 86 21.60 -15.56 4.88
CA ARG A 86 22.22 -14.37 4.28
C ARG A 86 21.81 -14.12 2.82
N SER A 87 21.51 -15.18 2.09
CA SER A 87 21.07 -15.10 0.69
C SER A 87 20.01 -16.18 0.40
N PRO A 88 19.25 -16.06 -0.70
CA PRO A 88 18.19 -17.01 -1.08
C PRO A 88 18.78 -18.34 -1.53
N SER A 89 19.33 -19.11 -0.61
CA SER A 89 19.94 -20.42 -0.87
C SER A 89 20.00 -21.27 0.40
N ILE A 90 19.72 -22.57 0.26
CA ILE A 90 19.86 -23.54 1.36
C ILE A 90 21.29 -23.67 1.86
N ASN A 91 22.27 -23.39 1.01
CA ASN A 91 23.69 -23.47 1.33
C ASN A 91 24.26 -22.16 1.92
N SER A 92 23.46 -21.11 2.00
CA SER A 92 23.88 -19.84 2.59
C SER A 92 23.92 -19.91 4.10
N GLY A 93 24.83 -19.15 4.71
CA GLY A 93 24.97 -19.06 6.16
C GLY A 93 23.68 -18.58 6.83
N VAL A 94 23.38 -19.14 7.99
CA VAL A 94 22.25 -18.74 8.84
C VAL A 94 22.63 -17.47 9.59
N ILE A 95 21.79 -16.43 9.49
CA ILE A 95 21.95 -15.18 10.24
C ILE A 95 21.19 -15.25 11.56
N ARG A 96 19.96 -15.78 11.51
CA ARG A 96 19.12 -15.97 12.69
C ARG A 96 18.16 -17.13 12.50
N THR A 97 17.54 -17.55 13.59
CA THR A 97 16.48 -18.56 13.60
C THR A 97 15.25 -17.97 14.25
N TYR A 98 14.11 -18.13 13.59
CA TYR A 98 12.79 -17.76 14.11
C TYR A 98 12.09 -18.99 14.66
N LEU A 99 11.30 -18.80 15.71
CA LEU A 99 10.51 -19.86 16.35
C LEU A 99 9.07 -19.84 15.87
N ILE A 100 8.37 -20.95 16.10
CA ILE A 100 6.95 -21.07 15.76
C ILE A 100 6.12 -19.94 16.37
N GLY A 101 5.25 -19.37 15.56
CA GLY A 101 4.35 -18.27 15.96
C GLY A 101 4.98 -16.87 15.84
N GLU A 102 6.31 -16.75 15.71
CA GLU A 102 6.93 -15.45 15.51
C GLU A 102 6.48 -14.79 14.20
N LEU A 103 6.36 -13.46 14.25
CA LEU A 103 5.98 -12.65 13.08
C LEU A 103 7.23 -12.24 12.31
N LEU A 104 7.13 -12.37 11.01
CA LEU A 104 8.12 -11.93 10.04
C LEU A 104 7.60 -10.67 9.36
N GLU A 105 8.40 -9.62 9.36
CA GLU A 105 8.15 -8.43 8.55
C GLU A 105 8.89 -8.57 7.23
N VAL A 106 8.15 -8.49 6.13
CA VAL A 106 8.77 -8.53 4.81
C VAL A 106 9.59 -7.27 4.59
N GLU A 107 10.81 -7.42 4.09
CA GLU A 107 11.61 -6.27 3.67
C GLU A 107 11.13 -5.74 2.33
N VAL A 108 10.81 -4.45 2.31
CA VAL A 108 10.41 -3.72 1.11
C VAL A 108 11.60 -2.97 0.55
N TYR A 109 12.09 -3.38 -0.62
CA TYR A 109 13.15 -2.66 -1.31
C TYR A 109 12.60 -1.36 -1.91
N ARG A 110 13.26 -0.24 -1.62
CA ARG A 110 12.95 1.05 -2.22
C ARG A 110 13.46 1.07 -3.67
N GLY A 111 12.59 1.12 -4.64
CA GLY A 111 13.04 1.21 -6.03
C GLY A 111 11.93 1.29 -7.07
N GLY A 112 10.72 0.96 -6.73
CA GLY A 112 9.59 0.96 -7.64
C GLY A 112 8.41 0.23 -7.05
N SER A 113 7.22 0.53 -7.50
CA SER A 113 5.97 -0.07 -6.99
C SER A 113 5.85 -1.57 -7.26
N ASP A 114 6.63 -2.09 -8.19
CA ASP A 114 6.44 -3.44 -8.73
C ASP A 114 7.36 -4.49 -8.11
N GLU A 115 8.43 -4.09 -7.40
CA GLU A 115 9.41 -5.03 -6.84
C GLU A 115 9.08 -5.51 -5.43
N VAL A 116 8.12 -4.87 -4.79
CA VAL A 116 7.87 -4.98 -3.36
C VAL A 116 7.26 -6.32 -2.96
N PHE A 117 6.52 -6.95 -3.85
CA PHE A 117 5.69 -8.10 -3.54
C PHE A 117 6.15 -9.43 -4.14
N VAL A 118 7.37 -9.46 -4.68
CA VAL A 118 7.92 -10.67 -5.33
C VAL A 118 9.06 -11.27 -4.52
N ASN A 119 8.95 -12.55 -4.21
CA ASN A 119 9.99 -13.30 -3.54
C ASN A 119 11.17 -13.61 -4.47
N ARG A 120 12.38 -13.56 -3.94
CA ARG A 120 13.59 -13.91 -4.72
C ARG A 120 13.67 -15.41 -4.97
N LEU A 121 14.16 -15.80 -6.14
CA LEU A 121 14.33 -17.20 -6.51
C LEU A 121 15.76 -17.66 -6.27
N ASP A 122 15.92 -18.88 -5.77
CA ASP A 122 17.22 -19.56 -5.80
C ASP A 122 17.50 -20.17 -7.20
N ARG A 123 18.68 -20.78 -7.36
CA ARG A 123 19.09 -21.41 -8.64
C ARG A 123 18.15 -22.55 -9.09
N LYS A 124 17.33 -23.08 -8.19
CA LYS A 124 16.32 -24.12 -8.50
C LYS A 124 14.92 -23.56 -8.70
N GLY A 125 14.78 -22.24 -8.83
CA GLY A 125 13.50 -21.55 -8.97
C GLY A 125 12.63 -21.57 -7.71
N LYS A 126 13.21 -21.85 -6.54
CA LYS A 126 12.47 -21.87 -5.29
C LYS A 126 12.41 -20.48 -4.67
N PRO A 127 11.22 -19.96 -4.25
CA PRO A 127 11.09 -18.63 -3.71
C PRO A 127 11.61 -18.51 -2.27
N TRP A 128 12.24 -17.38 -1.97
CA TRP A 128 12.76 -16.98 -0.67
C TRP A 128 12.29 -15.57 -0.34
N MET A 129 11.66 -15.42 0.80
CA MET A 129 11.11 -14.16 1.26
C MET A 129 12.19 -13.36 1.98
N PRO A 130 12.42 -12.09 1.59
CA PRO A 130 13.29 -11.19 2.33
C PRO A 130 12.59 -10.77 3.62
N VAL A 131 13.27 -10.95 4.74
CA VAL A 131 12.76 -10.61 6.08
C VAL A 131 13.62 -9.51 6.66
N ARG A 132 12.97 -8.50 7.20
CA ARG A 132 13.59 -7.36 7.85
C ARG A 132 14.32 -7.80 9.12
N GLY A 133 15.52 -7.26 9.31
CA GLY A 133 16.25 -7.34 10.56
C GLY A 133 15.93 -6.22 11.54
N ARG A 134 16.71 -6.11 12.59
CA ARG A 134 16.64 -4.96 13.51
C ARG A 134 17.11 -3.67 12.83
N ASP A 135 18.07 -3.80 11.92
CA ASP A 135 18.63 -2.70 11.13
C ASP A 135 18.35 -2.91 9.64
N ILE A 136 18.35 -1.81 8.88
CA ILE A 136 18.11 -1.80 7.42
C ILE A 136 19.07 -2.74 6.65
N GLN A 137 20.29 -2.92 7.18
CA GLN A 137 21.32 -3.73 6.53
C GLN A 137 21.26 -5.21 6.92
N ASP A 138 20.36 -5.57 7.83
CA ASP A 138 20.28 -6.91 8.41
C ASP A 138 19.10 -7.72 7.82
N VAL A 139 18.97 -7.66 6.49
CA VAL A 139 17.99 -8.45 5.76
C VAL A 139 18.47 -9.88 5.63
N CYS A 140 17.60 -10.81 5.96
CA CYS A 140 17.84 -12.23 5.73
C CYS A 140 16.67 -12.87 4.95
N TYR A 141 16.87 -14.07 4.48
CA TYR A 141 15.93 -14.76 3.59
C TYR A 141 15.42 -16.04 4.24
N VAL A 142 14.10 -16.20 4.29
CA VAL A 142 13.45 -17.45 4.69
C VAL A 142 12.84 -18.15 3.48
N ARG A 143 12.75 -19.48 3.54
CA ARG A 143 12.12 -20.25 2.49
C ARG A 143 10.62 -19.92 2.42
N ALA A 144 10.17 -19.32 1.32
CA ALA A 144 8.77 -18.92 1.12
C ALA A 144 7.91 -20.13 0.67
N ASN A 145 7.51 -20.93 1.66
CA ASN A 145 6.71 -22.12 1.43
C ASN A 145 5.75 -22.35 2.60
N SER A 146 4.54 -22.81 2.32
CA SER A 146 3.45 -23.02 3.29
C SER A 146 3.78 -24.01 4.41
N ARG A 147 4.80 -24.85 4.23
CA ARG A 147 5.33 -25.70 5.30
C ARG A 147 6.04 -24.92 6.39
N TYR A 148 6.57 -23.72 6.07
CA TYR A 148 7.43 -22.95 6.96
C TYR A 148 6.80 -21.67 7.43
N ILE A 149 6.02 -21.01 6.57
CA ILE A 149 5.41 -19.70 6.82
C ILE A 149 3.97 -19.64 6.30
N GLN A 150 3.17 -18.79 6.92
CA GLN A 150 1.80 -18.51 6.51
C GLN A 150 1.56 -16.99 6.51
N PRO A 151 0.73 -16.46 5.59
CA PRO A 151 0.31 -15.07 5.65
C PRO A 151 -0.34 -14.78 7.01
N PHE A 152 -0.01 -13.66 7.64
CA PHE A 152 -0.68 -13.26 8.85
C PHE A 152 -2.05 -12.67 8.48
N THR A 153 -3.10 -13.15 9.13
CA THR A 153 -4.46 -12.63 9.01
C THR A 153 -4.88 -12.07 10.37
N ALA A 154 -5.35 -10.82 10.38
CA ALA A 154 -5.99 -10.26 11.55
C ALA A 154 -7.34 -10.99 11.76
N ARG A 155 -7.57 -11.45 12.98
CA ARG A 155 -8.88 -11.97 13.40
C ARG A 155 -9.76 -10.83 13.88
#